data_d8a421e3216a38dfdcd2e54b4a87dc98
#
_entry.id   d8a421e3216a38dfdcd2e54b4a87dc98
#
_cell.length_a   1.000
_cell.length_b   1.000
_cell.length_c   1.000
_cell.angle_alpha   90.00
_cell.angle_beta   90.00
_cell.angle_gamma   90.00
#
_symmetry.space_group_name_H-M   'P 1'
#
loop_
_entity.id
_entity.type
_entity.pdbx_description
1 polymer ?
#
loop_
_entity_poly.entity_id
_entity_poly.type
_entity_poly.pdbx_seq_one_letter_code
_entity_poly.pdbx_strand_id
1 'polypeptide(L)'
;TCALPISTDGTAYVKDSTVTTDSKGGAGLFAYGDGTVYAADTDITTQQDTSGGIHAAGGGKLYAWDLNVETNGESSAAIRSDRGGGTMVVDGGTYTSNGVGSPAVYCTADIAVNNAELTANGSEAVCIEGLNSLRLYNSNLTGNMSDDDQNDTTWTVILYQSMSGDSEVGNSTFQMDGGTITSKNGGLFYTTNTECTIALKDVDITYNDDSEFFLQCTGNNNQRGWGQSGANGSDCNFTADSQDMKGNVIWDSISDLDFYMTNGSTLEGAFVNDESNAGNGGDGYCNVVIEKDSTWTVTGDSTITSLSNAGTITDADGKTVSIVGIDGTTYVEGDSDYTITVGSYQDSADTSASTTVDDWSSYEVERPESL
;
A
#
# COMPACT_ATOMS: atom_id res chain seq x y z
N THR A 1 -16.16 29.21 -7.78
CA THR A 1 -15.35 28.72 -8.88
C THR A 1 -15.51 27.22 -8.99
N CYS A 2 -15.73 26.74 -10.18
CA CYS A 2 -16.04 25.33 -10.42
C CYS A 2 -14.78 24.54 -10.71
N ALA A 3 -14.77 23.27 -10.34
CA ALA A 3 -13.96 22.25 -10.97
C ALA A 3 -14.04 22.40 -12.51
N LEU A 4 -13.01 21.97 -13.23
CA LEU A 4 -13.10 21.81 -14.68
C LEU A 4 -13.51 20.36 -14.98
N PRO A 5 -14.82 20.02 -14.94
CA PRO A 5 -15.30 18.68 -15.25
C PRO A 5 -15.26 18.45 -16.73
N ILE A 6 -14.61 17.38 -17.15
CA ILE A 6 -14.63 16.88 -18.52
C ILE A 6 -15.40 15.58 -18.49
N SER A 7 -16.58 15.57 -19.06
CA SER A 7 -17.47 14.42 -19.12
C SER A 7 -17.85 14.06 -20.55
N THR A 8 -18.08 12.79 -20.81
CA THR A 8 -18.60 12.21 -22.06
C THR A 8 -17.91 12.69 -23.32
N ASP A 9 -16.96 11.93 -23.84
CA ASP A 9 -16.22 12.12 -25.10
C ASP A 9 -15.37 13.41 -25.21
N GLY A 10 -15.29 14.21 -24.14
CA GLY A 10 -14.54 15.47 -24.13
C GLY A 10 -13.03 15.26 -23.86
N THR A 11 -12.20 16.06 -24.53
CA THR A 11 -10.77 16.15 -24.24
C THR A 11 -10.40 17.56 -23.83
N ALA A 12 -9.69 17.72 -22.70
CA ALA A 12 -9.16 18.99 -22.24
C ALA A 12 -7.64 18.96 -22.16
N TYR A 13 -7.04 20.11 -22.47
CA TYR A 13 -5.63 20.38 -22.30
C TYR A 13 -5.49 21.58 -21.35
N VAL A 14 -4.78 21.39 -20.24
CA VAL A 14 -4.55 22.42 -19.22
C VAL A 14 -3.05 22.59 -19.04
N LYS A 15 -2.55 23.82 -19.20
CA LYS A 15 -1.13 24.11 -19.11
C LYS A 15 -0.89 25.49 -18.51
N ASP A 16 0.22 25.64 -17.79
CA ASP A 16 0.69 26.92 -17.25
C ASP A 16 -0.45 27.70 -16.54
N SER A 17 -1.27 26.99 -15.77
CA SER A 17 -2.54 27.51 -15.22
C SER A 17 -2.56 27.48 -13.71
N THR A 18 -3.47 28.25 -13.10
CA THR A 18 -3.80 28.16 -11.67
C THR A 18 -5.27 27.81 -11.52
N VAL A 19 -5.56 26.73 -10.83
CA VAL A 19 -6.92 26.25 -10.53
C VAL A 19 -7.16 26.30 -9.03
N THR A 20 -8.18 27.07 -8.60
CA THR A 20 -8.56 27.11 -7.19
C THR A 20 -10.03 26.80 -7.04
N THR A 21 -10.38 25.88 -6.12
CA THR A 21 -11.77 25.61 -5.76
C THR A 21 -11.99 25.85 -4.28
N ASP A 22 -13.13 26.46 -3.94
CA ASP A 22 -13.56 26.74 -2.57
C ASP A 22 -15.01 26.28 -2.38
N SER A 23 -15.32 25.08 -2.83
CA SER A 23 -16.65 24.48 -2.71
C SER A 23 -16.52 23.05 -2.22
N LYS A 24 -17.36 22.66 -1.27
CA LYS A 24 -17.44 21.27 -0.82
C LYS A 24 -17.80 20.35 -2.01
N GLY A 25 -17.10 19.23 -2.12
CA GLY A 25 -17.25 18.31 -3.26
C GLY A 25 -16.69 18.84 -4.57
N GLY A 26 -15.87 19.91 -4.53
CA GLY A 26 -15.14 20.43 -5.69
C GLY A 26 -13.97 19.51 -6.06
N ALA A 27 -13.46 19.68 -7.28
CA ALA A 27 -12.19 19.07 -7.69
C ALA A 27 -11.37 20.14 -8.42
N GLY A 28 -10.05 19.99 -8.44
CA GLY A 28 -9.22 20.82 -9.29
C GLY A 28 -9.45 20.49 -10.76
N LEU A 29 -9.01 19.32 -11.19
CA LEU A 29 -9.29 18.75 -12.50
C LEU A 29 -10.07 17.46 -12.33
N PHE A 30 -11.07 17.23 -13.19
CA PHE A 30 -11.93 16.07 -13.08
C PHE A 30 -12.22 15.43 -14.45
N ALA A 31 -11.79 14.18 -14.63
CA ALA A 31 -12.12 13.35 -15.79
C ALA A 31 -13.23 12.35 -15.43
N TYR A 32 -14.31 12.30 -16.20
CA TYR A 32 -15.45 11.42 -15.95
C TYR A 32 -15.94 10.73 -17.25
N GLY A 33 -16.36 9.48 -17.14
CA GLY A 33 -16.87 8.72 -18.28
C GLY A 33 -15.77 8.53 -19.35
N ASP A 34 -16.10 8.82 -20.60
CA ASP A 34 -15.13 8.75 -21.70
C ASP A 34 -14.24 10.01 -21.80
N GLY A 35 -14.36 10.95 -20.85
CA GLY A 35 -13.59 12.19 -20.80
C GLY A 35 -12.10 11.97 -20.56
N THR A 36 -11.26 12.77 -21.23
CA THR A 36 -9.80 12.74 -21.06
C THR A 36 -9.28 14.11 -20.71
N VAL A 37 -8.45 14.19 -19.66
CA VAL A 37 -7.74 15.41 -19.27
C VAL A 37 -6.23 15.18 -19.44
N TYR A 38 -5.58 16.10 -20.12
CA TYR A 38 -4.13 16.23 -20.18
C TYR A 38 -3.75 17.52 -19.45
N ALA A 39 -2.90 17.45 -18.44
CA ALA A 39 -2.52 18.61 -17.64
C ALA A 39 -1.01 18.68 -17.43
N ALA A 40 -0.44 19.87 -17.54
CA ALA A 40 0.98 20.09 -17.27
C ALA A 40 1.25 21.44 -16.61
N ASP A 41 2.33 21.53 -15.83
CA ASP A 41 2.88 22.80 -15.30
C ASP A 41 1.77 23.68 -14.67
N THR A 42 0.89 23.09 -13.85
CA THR A 42 -0.33 23.74 -13.34
C THR A 42 -0.41 23.65 -11.81
N ASP A 43 -0.69 24.79 -11.16
CA ASP A 43 -0.95 24.85 -9.73
C ASP A 43 -2.44 24.60 -9.43
N ILE A 44 -2.72 23.67 -8.53
CA ILE A 44 -4.09 23.28 -8.15
C ILE A 44 -4.24 23.38 -6.64
N THR A 45 -5.25 24.12 -6.17
CA THR A 45 -5.57 24.21 -4.76
C THR A 45 -7.06 23.98 -4.51
N THR A 46 -7.41 23.04 -3.63
CA THR A 46 -8.78 22.83 -3.18
C THR A 46 -8.90 23.08 -1.68
N GLN A 47 -9.96 23.80 -1.23
CA GLN A 47 -10.06 24.31 0.14
C GLN A 47 -11.06 23.55 1.01
N GLN A 48 -12.11 22.98 0.44
CA GLN A 48 -13.23 22.44 1.18
C GLN A 48 -13.22 20.89 1.20
N ASP A 49 -14.03 20.32 2.09
CA ASP A 49 -14.16 18.89 2.27
C ASP A 49 -14.62 18.16 0.99
N THR A 50 -14.23 16.92 0.87
CA THR A 50 -14.55 16.01 -0.24
C THR A 50 -14.11 16.52 -1.62
N SER A 51 -13.06 17.32 -1.65
CA SER A 51 -12.56 18.04 -2.83
C SER A 51 -11.20 17.48 -3.27
N GLY A 52 -11.20 16.60 -4.26
CA GLY A 52 -9.96 16.04 -4.80
C GLY A 52 -9.11 17.07 -5.56
N GLY A 53 -7.80 16.86 -5.60
CA GLY A 53 -6.90 17.69 -6.42
C GLY A 53 -7.05 17.37 -7.90
N ILE A 54 -6.47 16.27 -8.37
CA ILE A 54 -6.77 15.67 -9.66
C ILE A 54 -7.64 14.44 -9.44
N HIS A 55 -8.65 14.22 -10.31
CA HIS A 55 -9.72 13.31 -10.01
C HIS A 55 -10.20 12.57 -11.27
N ALA A 56 -10.32 11.23 -11.19
CA ALA A 56 -10.92 10.40 -12.22
C ALA A 56 -12.07 9.56 -11.63
N ALA A 57 -13.18 9.41 -12.38
CA ALA A 57 -14.27 8.53 -12.01
C ALA A 57 -15.06 8.06 -13.24
N GLY A 58 -15.80 6.96 -13.09
CA GLY A 58 -16.67 6.45 -14.15
C GLY A 58 -15.97 6.07 -15.44
N GLY A 59 -14.67 5.71 -15.39
CA GLY A 59 -13.85 5.38 -16.55
C GLY A 59 -13.00 6.54 -17.10
N GLY A 60 -13.07 7.73 -16.49
CA GLY A 60 -12.32 8.92 -16.94
C GLY A 60 -10.81 8.70 -17.01
N LYS A 61 -10.13 9.43 -17.88
CA LYS A 61 -8.68 9.36 -18.08
C LYS A 61 -8.03 10.68 -17.73
N LEU A 62 -6.97 10.65 -16.92
CA LEU A 62 -6.22 11.84 -16.54
C LEU A 62 -4.73 11.58 -16.65
N TYR A 63 -4.06 12.41 -17.43
CA TYR A 63 -2.62 12.36 -17.67
C TYR A 63 -2.00 13.67 -17.20
N ALA A 64 -1.00 13.59 -16.32
CA ALA A 64 -0.45 14.77 -15.64
C ALA A 64 1.06 14.79 -15.68
N TRP A 65 1.64 15.99 -15.93
CA TRP A 65 3.07 16.24 -15.88
C TRP A 65 3.37 17.48 -15.04
N ASP A 66 4.25 17.32 -14.05
CA ASP A 66 4.79 18.42 -13.23
C ASP A 66 3.71 19.34 -12.63
N LEU A 67 2.63 18.75 -12.07
CA LEU A 67 1.61 19.53 -11.37
C LEU A 67 2.05 19.85 -9.93
N ASN A 68 1.56 20.95 -9.38
CA ASN A 68 1.65 21.29 -7.98
C ASN A 68 0.23 21.29 -7.37
N VAL A 69 -0.09 20.26 -6.60
CA VAL A 69 -1.44 20.02 -6.09
C VAL A 69 -1.46 20.11 -4.57
N GLU A 70 -2.36 20.93 -4.04
CA GLU A 70 -2.61 21.05 -2.61
C GLU A 70 -4.11 20.92 -2.30
N THR A 71 -4.48 20.01 -1.40
CA THR A 71 -5.84 19.85 -0.90
C THR A 71 -5.91 20.09 0.60
N ASN A 72 -6.89 20.85 1.08
CA ASN A 72 -6.97 21.31 2.47
C ASN A 72 -8.17 20.76 3.26
N GLY A 73 -9.19 20.23 2.58
CA GLY A 73 -10.40 19.72 3.22
C GLY A 73 -10.26 18.30 3.77
N GLU A 74 -11.18 17.90 4.62
CA GLU A 74 -11.37 16.51 5.05
C GLU A 74 -11.82 15.64 3.86
N SER A 75 -11.38 14.38 3.81
CA SER A 75 -11.69 13.43 2.72
C SER A 75 -11.37 13.97 1.33
N SER A 76 -10.22 14.61 1.18
CA SER A 76 -9.83 15.38 -0.01
C SER A 76 -8.44 14.95 -0.50
N ALA A 77 -8.33 13.76 -1.09
CA ALA A 77 -7.07 13.24 -1.59
C ALA A 77 -6.49 14.12 -2.72
N ALA A 78 -5.17 14.26 -2.76
CA ALA A 78 -4.49 15.06 -3.80
C ALA A 78 -4.58 14.38 -5.18
N ILE A 79 -4.36 13.06 -5.24
CA ILE A 79 -4.71 12.20 -6.39
C ILE A 79 -5.91 11.36 -5.96
N ARG A 80 -7.04 11.54 -6.62
CA ARG A 80 -8.30 10.89 -6.23
C ARG A 80 -8.92 10.15 -7.39
N SER A 81 -9.45 8.98 -7.12
CA SER A 81 -10.41 8.32 -7.98
C SER A 81 -11.64 7.92 -7.18
N ASP A 82 -12.77 7.85 -7.84
CA ASP A 82 -14.03 7.46 -7.23
C ASP A 82 -14.74 6.42 -8.10
N ARG A 83 -15.92 6.07 -7.70
CA ARG A 83 -16.79 5.04 -8.26
C ARG A 83 -16.77 4.93 -9.78
N GLY A 84 -16.56 3.71 -10.27
CA GLY A 84 -16.42 3.41 -11.68
C GLY A 84 -14.98 3.57 -12.21
N GLY A 85 -14.04 3.91 -11.35
CA GLY A 85 -12.61 3.92 -11.65
C GLY A 85 -12.21 4.84 -12.81
N GLY A 86 -11.13 4.45 -13.47
CA GLY A 86 -10.55 5.14 -14.62
C GLY A 86 -9.08 4.82 -14.76
N THR A 87 -8.36 5.70 -15.46
CA THR A 87 -6.91 5.60 -15.61
C THR A 87 -6.27 6.94 -15.26
N MET A 88 -5.25 6.90 -14.41
CA MET A 88 -4.46 8.10 -14.11
C MET A 88 -2.98 7.78 -14.30
N VAL A 89 -2.28 8.60 -15.07
CA VAL A 89 -0.82 8.51 -15.23
C VAL A 89 -0.23 9.86 -14.89
N VAL A 90 0.70 9.85 -13.94
CA VAL A 90 1.32 11.05 -13.40
C VAL A 90 2.83 10.93 -13.54
N ASP A 91 3.47 11.90 -14.14
CA ASP A 91 4.93 11.98 -14.27
C ASP A 91 5.44 13.33 -13.75
N GLY A 92 6.13 13.29 -12.63
CA GLY A 92 6.61 14.48 -11.92
C GLY A 92 5.54 15.21 -11.10
N GLY A 93 6.00 16.22 -10.37
CA GLY A 93 5.15 17.12 -9.60
C GLY A 93 5.07 16.82 -8.10
N THR A 94 4.28 17.66 -7.41
CA THR A 94 4.07 17.61 -5.96
C THR A 94 2.59 17.52 -5.66
N TYR A 95 2.21 16.55 -4.83
CA TYR A 95 0.82 16.26 -4.47
C TYR A 95 0.71 16.18 -2.96
N THR A 96 0.11 17.20 -2.36
CA THR A 96 -0.01 17.35 -0.90
C THR A 96 -1.47 17.37 -0.47
N SER A 97 -1.83 16.53 0.48
CA SER A 97 -3.11 16.58 1.19
C SER A 97 -2.89 16.97 2.66
N ASN A 98 -3.68 17.93 3.15
CA ASN A 98 -3.55 18.47 4.51
C ASN A 98 -4.66 18.01 5.46
N GLY A 99 -5.79 17.57 4.93
CA GLY A 99 -6.98 17.24 5.72
C GLY A 99 -6.91 15.86 6.38
N VAL A 100 -7.72 15.66 7.40
CA VAL A 100 -7.94 14.35 8.03
C VAL A 100 -8.69 13.43 7.05
N GLY A 101 -8.32 12.15 7.02
CA GLY A 101 -8.92 11.18 6.08
C GLY A 101 -8.70 11.55 4.61
N SER A 102 -7.61 12.26 4.34
CA SER A 102 -7.23 12.76 3.01
C SER A 102 -5.88 12.17 2.61
N PRO A 103 -5.83 10.95 2.07
CA PRO A 103 -4.59 10.36 1.61
C PRO A 103 -3.97 11.21 0.48
N ALA A 104 -2.66 11.08 0.26
CA ALA A 104 -2.05 11.64 -0.94
C ALA A 104 -2.62 10.99 -2.20
N VAL A 105 -2.89 9.66 -2.14
CA VAL A 105 -3.54 8.91 -3.21
C VAL A 105 -4.71 8.08 -2.65
N TYR A 106 -5.94 8.38 -3.07
CA TYR A 106 -7.11 7.51 -2.91
C TYR A 106 -7.39 6.78 -4.23
N CYS A 107 -7.20 5.48 -4.22
CA CYS A 107 -7.17 4.66 -5.43
C CYS A 107 -8.38 3.71 -5.52
N THR A 108 -9.28 4.02 -6.44
CA THR A 108 -10.35 3.15 -6.97
C THR A 108 -10.26 3.06 -8.50
N ALA A 109 -9.04 3.13 -9.05
CA ALA A 109 -8.75 3.18 -10.48
C ALA A 109 -7.43 2.44 -10.78
N ASP A 110 -7.00 2.46 -12.03
CA ASP A 110 -5.64 2.06 -12.44
C ASP A 110 -4.74 3.31 -12.48
N ILE A 111 -3.84 3.43 -11.49
CA ILE A 111 -3.02 4.62 -11.27
C ILE A 111 -1.53 4.25 -11.35
N ALA A 112 -0.78 4.98 -12.16
CA ALA A 112 0.69 4.90 -12.23
C ALA A 112 1.29 6.29 -12.00
N VAL A 113 2.30 6.39 -11.14
CA VAL A 113 2.97 7.64 -10.76
C VAL A 113 4.48 7.47 -10.86
N ASN A 114 5.16 8.40 -11.49
CA ASN A 114 6.59 8.41 -11.63
C ASN A 114 7.18 9.77 -11.20
N ASN A 115 8.35 9.76 -10.56
CA ASN A 115 9.13 10.97 -10.20
C ASN A 115 8.34 12.03 -9.40
N ALA A 116 7.40 11.64 -8.54
CA ALA A 116 6.53 12.57 -7.82
C ALA A 116 6.77 12.60 -6.31
N GLU A 117 6.44 13.76 -5.70
CA GLU A 117 6.38 13.93 -4.25
C GLU A 117 4.93 13.81 -3.78
N LEU A 118 4.62 12.78 -3.00
CA LEU A 118 3.29 12.45 -2.51
C LEU A 118 3.23 12.57 -0.99
N THR A 119 2.49 13.54 -0.45
CA THR A 119 2.48 13.81 0.98
C THR A 119 1.06 13.91 1.54
N ALA A 120 0.76 13.14 2.57
CA ALA A 120 -0.43 13.29 3.41
C ALA A 120 -0.02 13.80 4.79
N ASN A 121 -0.47 15.00 5.17
CA ASN A 121 -0.12 15.64 6.43
C ASN A 121 -1.07 15.30 7.58
N GLY A 122 -2.25 14.77 7.31
CA GLY A 122 -3.27 14.43 8.29
C GLY A 122 -3.94 13.08 8.04
N SER A 123 -3.31 12.20 7.27
CA SER A 123 -3.89 10.91 6.86
C SER A 123 -2.80 9.89 6.52
N GLU A 124 -3.22 8.66 6.22
CA GLU A 124 -2.41 7.70 5.49
C GLU A 124 -1.93 8.29 4.16
N ALA A 125 -0.81 7.80 3.65
CA ALA A 125 -0.31 8.25 2.35
C ALA A 125 -1.13 7.68 1.19
N VAL A 126 -1.52 6.41 1.31
CA VAL A 126 -2.22 5.66 0.26
C VAL A 126 -3.36 4.85 0.84
N CYS A 127 -4.48 4.88 0.13
CA CYS A 127 -5.63 4.04 0.35
C CYS A 127 -6.04 3.40 -0.98
N ILE A 128 -5.98 2.05 -1.08
CA ILE A 128 -6.40 1.30 -2.26
C ILE A 128 -7.61 0.45 -1.90
N GLU A 129 -8.72 0.64 -2.62
CA GLU A 129 -9.95 -0.07 -2.36
C GLU A 129 -10.31 -1.05 -3.48
N GLY A 130 -10.46 -2.33 -3.13
CA GLY A 130 -10.93 -3.40 -4.00
C GLY A 130 -10.05 -3.64 -5.24
N LEU A 131 -10.69 -4.02 -6.35
CA LEU A 131 -10.03 -4.35 -7.62
C LEU A 131 -9.40 -3.12 -8.29
N ASN A 132 -8.33 -2.59 -7.69
CA ASN A 132 -7.65 -1.40 -8.22
C ASN A 132 -6.14 -1.47 -8.00
N SER A 133 -5.40 -0.63 -8.70
CA SER A 133 -3.94 -0.71 -8.72
C SER A 133 -3.29 0.66 -8.61
N LEU A 134 -2.31 0.76 -7.72
CA LEU A 134 -1.37 1.88 -7.65
C LEU A 134 0.05 1.38 -7.86
N ARG A 135 0.74 1.99 -8.79
CA ARG A 135 2.16 1.73 -9.09
C ARG A 135 2.96 3.01 -8.98
N LEU A 136 4.01 2.97 -8.18
CA LEU A 136 4.90 4.11 -7.95
C LEU A 136 6.31 3.80 -8.47
N TYR A 137 6.90 4.75 -9.16
CA TYR A 137 8.25 4.64 -9.71
C TYR A 137 9.07 5.87 -9.30
N ASN A 138 10.23 5.67 -8.69
CA ASN A 138 11.14 6.75 -8.27
C ASN A 138 10.42 7.91 -7.55
N SER A 139 9.38 7.61 -6.81
CA SER A 139 8.51 8.61 -6.17
C SER A 139 8.71 8.60 -4.65
N ASN A 140 8.44 9.73 -4.00
CA ASN A 140 8.57 9.87 -2.56
C ASN A 140 7.18 9.94 -1.91
N LEU A 141 6.91 9.02 -0.97
CA LEU A 141 5.63 8.86 -0.33
C LEU A 141 5.74 9.17 1.17
N THR A 142 4.93 10.08 1.68
CA THR A 142 4.90 10.42 3.10
C THR A 142 3.48 10.33 3.66
N GLY A 143 3.31 9.57 4.75
CA GLY A 143 2.06 9.46 5.51
C GLY A 143 2.20 10.00 6.93
N ASN A 144 1.12 10.60 7.45
CA ASN A 144 1.02 11.10 8.82
C ASN A 144 -0.42 10.94 9.31
N MET A 145 -0.88 9.68 9.41
CA MET A 145 -2.22 9.36 9.85
C MET A 145 -2.38 9.72 11.33
N SER A 146 -3.38 10.52 11.65
CA SER A 146 -3.73 10.76 13.05
C SER A 146 -4.39 9.53 13.64
N ASP A 147 -4.07 9.22 14.89
CA ASP A 147 -4.84 8.26 15.67
C ASP A 147 -6.24 8.85 15.93
N ASP A 148 -7.27 8.11 15.54
CA ASP A 148 -8.66 8.48 15.80
C ASP A 148 -9.47 7.27 16.31
N ASP A 149 -10.56 7.52 17.02
CA ASP A 149 -11.41 6.49 17.63
C ASP A 149 -12.14 5.58 16.62
N GLN A 150 -11.99 5.82 15.31
CA GLN A 150 -12.65 5.03 14.26
C GLN A 150 -11.78 3.89 13.77
N ASN A 151 -10.49 3.89 14.11
CA ASN A 151 -9.54 2.88 13.66
C ASN A 151 -9.00 2.09 14.85
N ASP A 152 -8.76 0.81 14.66
CA ASP A 152 -8.13 -0.09 15.62
C ASP A 152 -6.59 0.03 15.59
N THR A 153 -6.03 0.59 14.53
CA THR A 153 -4.61 0.88 14.36
C THR A 153 -4.43 2.04 13.39
N THR A 154 -3.21 2.54 13.23
CA THR A 154 -2.82 3.55 12.24
C THR A 154 -1.80 2.97 11.27
N TRP A 155 -1.78 3.47 10.03
CA TRP A 155 -0.99 2.94 8.94
C TRP A 155 -0.52 4.02 7.97
N THR A 156 0.45 3.69 7.12
CA THR A 156 0.90 4.57 6.04
C THR A 156 0.25 4.20 4.71
N VAL A 157 0.08 2.91 4.44
CA VAL A 157 -0.56 2.37 3.22
C VAL A 157 -1.60 1.34 3.62
N ILE A 158 -2.84 1.47 3.14
CA ILE A 158 -3.88 0.45 3.32
C ILE A 158 -4.37 -0.10 1.99
N LEU A 159 -4.55 -1.43 1.96
CA LEU A 159 -5.28 -2.15 0.92
C LEU A 159 -6.48 -2.82 1.56
N TYR A 160 -7.68 -2.50 1.11
CA TYR A 160 -8.89 -2.97 1.78
C TYR A 160 -10.10 -2.98 0.85
N GLN A 161 -11.20 -3.56 1.33
CA GLN A 161 -12.51 -3.44 0.70
C GLN A 161 -13.52 -2.92 1.71
N SER A 162 -14.05 -1.71 1.46
CA SER A 162 -15.00 -1.05 2.38
C SER A 162 -16.42 -1.61 2.29
N MET A 163 -16.78 -2.29 1.20
CA MET A 163 -18.15 -2.70 0.87
C MET A 163 -19.12 -1.52 0.63
N SER A 164 -18.60 -0.30 0.47
CA SER A 164 -19.40 0.91 0.18
C SER A 164 -20.00 0.91 -1.24
N GLY A 165 -19.42 0.13 -2.14
CA GLY A 165 -19.71 0.12 -3.57
C GLY A 165 -18.95 1.21 -4.35
N ASP A 166 -17.90 1.79 -3.77
CA ASP A 166 -16.99 2.69 -4.47
C ASP A 166 -16.02 1.93 -5.38
N SER A 167 -15.75 0.67 -5.04
CA SER A 167 -14.93 -0.23 -5.84
C SER A 167 -15.57 -1.61 -5.98
N GLU A 168 -15.25 -2.32 -7.06
CA GLU A 168 -15.55 -3.74 -7.21
C GLU A 168 -14.63 -4.57 -6.31
N VAL A 169 -15.13 -5.72 -5.84
CA VAL A 169 -14.33 -6.69 -5.07
C VAL A 169 -13.33 -7.37 -6.00
N GLY A 170 -12.10 -7.49 -5.54
CA GLY A 170 -11.02 -8.17 -6.26
C GLY A 170 -9.65 -7.79 -5.72
N ASN A 171 -8.60 -8.22 -6.42
CA ASN A 171 -7.24 -8.03 -5.98
C ASN A 171 -6.81 -6.55 -6.03
N SER A 172 -6.50 -5.99 -4.86
CA SER A 172 -5.88 -4.67 -4.71
C SER A 172 -4.37 -4.77 -4.99
N THR A 173 -3.79 -3.87 -5.78
CA THR A 173 -2.36 -3.94 -6.10
C THR A 173 -1.64 -2.67 -5.67
N PHE A 174 -0.57 -2.83 -4.90
CA PHE A 174 0.43 -1.80 -4.63
C PHE A 174 1.79 -2.26 -5.12
N GLN A 175 2.41 -1.51 -6.02
CA GLN A 175 3.78 -1.76 -6.47
C GLN A 175 4.62 -0.49 -6.33
N MET A 176 5.87 -0.65 -5.90
CA MET A 176 6.81 0.48 -5.84
C MET A 176 8.22 0.03 -6.24
N ASP A 177 8.83 0.75 -7.19
CA ASP A 177 10.20 0.56 -7.68
C ASP A 177 11.01 1.84 -7.43
N GLY A 178 11.95 1.78 -6.51
CA GLY A 178 12.77 2.92 -6.09
C GLY A 178 11.98 4.01 -5.36
N GLY A 179 12.67 5.11 -5.01
CA GLY A 179 12.09 6.20 -4.23
C GLY A 179 12.03 5.93 -2.74
N THR A 180 11.18 6.67 -2.01
CA THR A 180 11.13 6.59 -0.54
C THR A 180 9.72 6.43 0.00
N ILE A 181 9.55 5.69 1.11
CA ILE A 181 8.35 5.74 1.95
C ILE A 181 8.73 6.29 3.32
N THR A 182 8.06 7.35 3.76
CA THR A 182 8.20 7.91 5.10
C THR A 182 6.91 7.72 5.89
N SER A 183 6.97 6.89 6.93
CA SER A 183 5.92 6.76 7.93
C SER A 183 6.20 7.70 9.09
N LYS A 184 5.33 8.69 9.33
CA LYS A 184 5.50 9.60 10.47
C LYS A 184 4.87 9.08 11.75
N ASN A 185 3.94 8.15 11.66
CA ASN A 185 3.29 7.48 12.80
C ASN A 185 2.65 6.15 12.37
N GLY A 186 2.36 5.27 13.35
CA GLY A 186 1.72 3.98 13.13
C GLY A 186 2.57 2.96 12.39
N GLY A 187 1.91 1.94 11.86
CA GLY A 187 2.51 0.89 11.04
C GLY A 187 2.71 1.30 9.58
N LEU A 188 3.31 0.42 8.79
CA LEU A 188 3.58 0.75 7.39
C LEU A 188 2.48 0.26 6.45
N PHE A 189 2.30 -1.06 6.30
CA PHE A 189 1.28 -1.66 5.44
C PHE A 189 0.19 -2.34 6.24
N TYR A 190 -1.06 -2.02 5.95
CA TYR A 190 -2.21 -2.72 6.50
C TYR A 190 -3.07 -3.29 5.37
N THR A 191 -3.40 -4.58 5.46
CA THR A 191 -4.30 -5.25 4.51
C THR A 191 -5.42 -5.95 5.26
N THR A 192 -6.67 -5.70 4.84
CA THR A 192 -7.86 -6.24 5.51
C THR A 192 -9.06 -6.33 4.58
N ASN A 193 -9.86 -7.37 4.71
CA ASN A 193 -11.09 -7.59 3.94
C ASN A 193 -10.91 -7.54 2.42
N THR A 194 -9.76 -7.98 1.90
CA THR A 194 -9.45 -7.93 0.46
C THR A 194 -8.45 -9.00 0.04
N GLU A 195 -8.48 -9.38 -1.24
CA GLU A 195 -7.33 -9.98 -1.90
C GLU A 195 -6.35 -8.88 -2.28
N CYS A 196 -5.04 -9.08 -2.10
CA CYS A 196 -4.08 -8.04 -2.46
C CYS A 196 -2.70 -8.56 -2.88
N THR A 197 -2.01 -7.72 -3.63
CA THR A 197 -0.63 -7.92 -4.04
C THR A 197 0.17 -6.68 -3.66
N ILE A 198 1.26 -6.86 -2.91
CA ILE A 198 2.22 -5.82 -2.59
C ILE A 198 3.59 -6.23 -3.11
N ALA A 199 4.23 -5.40 -3.92
CA ALA A 199 5.57 -5.64 -4.41
C ALA A 199 6.44 -4.40 -4.21
N LEU A 200 7.56 -4.56 -3.51
CA LEU A 200 8.54 -3.51 -3.24
C LEU A 200 9.88 -3.89 -3.87
N LYS A 201 10.51 -2.92 -4.54
CA LYS A 201 11.84 -3.11 -5.09
C LYS A 201 12.70 -1.86 -4.89
N ASP A 202 13.85 -2.01 -4.21
CA ASP A 202 14.81 -0.93 -3.96
C ASP A 202 14.17 0.35 -3.37
N VAL A 203 13.22 0.23 -2.44
CA VAL A 203 12.53 1.35 -1.81
C VAL A 203 13.19 1.71 -0.48
N ASP A 204 13.60 2.97 -0.31
CA ASP A 204 14.10 3.46 0.96
C ASP A 204 12.95 3.75 1.94
N ILE A 205 12.95 3.08 3.11
CA ILE A 205 11.88 3.23 4.10
C ILE A 205 12.38 3.93 5.35
N THR A 206 11.74 5.06 5.69
CA THR A 206 11.93 5.75 6.96
C THR A 206 10.76 5.45 7.89
N TYR A 207 11.05 4.76 8.99
CA TYR A 207 10.09 4.41 10.04
C TYR A 207 10.05 5.50 11.12
N ASN A 208 8.90 5.68 11.74
CA ASN A 208 8.81 6.44 12.98
C ASN A 208 9.30 5.60 14.18
N ASP A 209 9.61 6.28 15.29
CA ASP A 209 10.17 5.62 16.49
C ASP A 209 9.17 4.64 17.16
N ASP A 210 7.87 4.85 16.95
CA ASP A 210 6.77 4.07 17.54
C ASP A 210 6.09 3.15 16.48
N SER A 211 6.82 2.75 15.42
CA SER A 211 6.26 1.91 14.36
C SER A 211 5.79 0.56 14.92
N GLU A 212 4.49 0.30 14.81
CA GLU A 212 3.87 -0.87 15.41
C GLU A 212 4.12 -2.15 14.57
N PHE A 213 4.15 -2.01 13.23
CA PHE A 213 4.34 -3.15 12.32
C PHE A 213 4.89 -2.69 10.96
N PHE A 214 5.58 -3.61 10.29
CA PHE A 214 5.92 -3.48 8.87
C PHE A 214 4.71 -3.84 7.99
N LEU A 215 4.09 -4.99 8.24
CA LEU A 215 2.89 -5.46 7.54
C LEU A 215 1.92 -6.05 8.56
N GLN A 216 0.66 -5.61 8.50
CA GLN A 216 -0.44 -6.26 9.20
C GLN A 216 -1.42 -6.81 8.15
N CYS A 217 -1.52 -8.15 8.07
CA CYS A 217 -2.41 -8.90 7.18
C CYS A 217 -3.42 -9.65 8.04
N THR A 218 -4.51 -8.98 8.41
CA THR A 218 -5.47 -9.50 9.41
C THR A 218 -6.91 -9.08 9.11
N GLY A 219 -7.86 -9.73 9.79
CA GLY A 219 -9.19 -9.15 9.96
C GLY A 219 -9.14 -7.82 10.71
N ASN A 220 -10.27 -7.14 10.76
CA ASN A 220 -10.46 -5.88 11.47
C ASN A 220 -11.63 -5.97 12.47
N ASN A 221 -11.68 -5.03 13.41
CA ASN A 221 -12.69 -4.96 14.46
C ASN A 221 -14.08 -4.53 13.96
N ASN A 222 -14.25 -4.32 12.67
CA ASN A 222 -15.48 -3.91 12.00
C ASN A 222 -16.07 -2.55 12.45
N GLN A 223 -15.32 -1.68 13.10
CA GLN A 223 -15.79 -0.33 13.49
C GLN A 223 -16.18 0.50 12.26
N ARG A 224 -15.46 0.35 11.15
CA ARG A 224 -15.72 1.04 9.89
C ARG A 224 -16.76 0.32 9.02
N GLY A 225 -17.24 -0.85 9.41
CA GLY A 225 -18.15 -1.67 8.60
C GLY A 225 -17.48 -2.41 7.45
N TRP A 226 -16.17 -2.62 7.51
CA TRP A 226 -15.42 -3.35 6.49
C TRP A 226 -15.57 -4.86 6.65
N GLY A 227 -16.44 -5.45 5.85
CA GLY A 227 -16.73 -6.87 5.85
C GLY A 227 -17.57 -7.34 7.05
N GLN A 228 -17.33 -8.56 7.50
CA GLN A 228 -18.00 -9.18 8.64
C GLN A 228 -16.95 -9.55 9.70
N SER A 229 -17.16 -9.16 10.93
CA SER A 229 -16.26 -9.49 12.03
C SER A 229 -15.97 -11.00 12.10
N GLY A 230 -14.69 -11.37 12.18
CA GLY A 230 -14.22 -12.75 12.18
C GLY A 230 -14.28 -13.46 10.81
N ALA A 231 -14.55 -12.71 9.72
CA ALA A 231 -14.56 -13.21 8.33
C ALA A 231 -14.15 -12.10 7.33
N ASN A 232 -13.39 -11.12 7.80
CA ASN A 232 -12.89 -9.98 7.03
C ASN A 232 -11.35 -9.97 6.99
N GLY A 233 -10.76 -11.13 6.90
CA GLY A 233 -9.32 -11.31 6.69
C GLY A 233 -8.85 -10.79 5.33
N SER A 234 -7.57 -10.88 5.09
CA SER A 234 -6.93 -10.52 3.83
C SER A 234 -6.24 -11.72 3.20
N ASP A 235 -6.23 -11.79 1.87
CA ASP A 235 -5.39 -12.73 1.10
C ASP A 235 -4.30 -11.91 0.41
N CYS A 236 -3.06 -11.97 0.93
CA CYS A 236 -1.97 -11.09 0.53
C CYS A 236 -0.78 -11.86 -0.04
N ASN A 237 -0.40 -11.53 -1.29
CA ASN A 237 0.90 -11.89 -1.84
C ASN A 237 1.85 -10.70 -1.69
N PHE A 238 2.82 -10.81 -0.78
CA PHE A 238 3.84 -9.81 -0.53
C PHE A 238 5.18 -10.23 -1.11
N THR A 239 5.80 -9.40 -1.92
CA THR A 239 7.14 -9.64 -2.46
C THR A 239 8.07 -8.48 -2.16
N ALA A 240 9.20 -8.79 -1.53
CA ALA A 240 10.36 -7.92 -1.36
C ALA A 240 11.45 -8.32 -2.36
N ASP A 241 11.88 -7.40 -3.19
CA ASP A 241 12.96 -7.57 -4.17
C ASP A 241 14.07 -6.54 -3.87
N SER A 242 15.24 -6.99 -3.45
CA SER A 242 16.36 -6.12 -3.05
C SER A 242 15.92 -5.08 -2.01
N GLN A 243 15.10 -5.50 -1.03
CA GLN A 243 14.38 -4.60 -0.13
C GLN A 243 14.81 -4.78 1.32
N ASP A 244 15.17 -3.67 1.98
CA ASP A 244 15.39 -3.64 3.42
C ASP A 244 14.09 -3.33 4.17
N MET A 245 13.74 -4.19 5.15
CA MET A 245 12.49 -4.11 5.90
C MET A 245 12.75 -4.17 7.40
N LYS A 246 11.95 -3.39 8.17
CA LYS A 246 12.00 -3.39 9.62
C LYS A 246 10.61 -3.32 10.23
N GLY A 247 10.39 -4.11 11.29
CA GLY A 247 9.13 -4.19 12.02
C GLY A 247 8.50 -5.57 11.91
N ASN A 248 7.50 -5.83 12.73
CA ASN A 248 6.82 -7.11 12.77
C ASN A 248 5.90 -7.29 11.55
N VAL A 249 5.76 -8.54 11.14
CA VAL A 249 4.71 -8.99 10.22
C VAL A 249 3.64 -9.66 11.06
N ILE A 250 2.44 -9.08 11.09
CA ILE A 250 1.30 -9.55 11.88
C ILE A 250 0.30 -10.23 10.95
N TRP A 251 -0.18 -11.41 11.32
CA TRP A 251 -1.16 -12.17 10.57
C TRP A 251 -2.14 -12.89 11.50
N ASP A 252 -3.29 -13.32 10.99
CA ASP A 252 -4.28 -14.09 11.74
C ASP A 252 -4.79 -15.32 10.97
N SER A 253 -5.52 -16.21 11.63
CA SER A 253 -6.01 -17.45 11.04
C SER A 253 -7.20 -17.30 10.08
N ILE A 254 -7.70 -16.09 9.85
CA ILE A 254 -8.71 -15.79 8.82
C ILE A 254 -8.13 -15.09 7.60
N SER A 255 -6.79 -14.94 7.55
CA SER A 255 -6.05 -14.30 6.46
C SER A 255 -5.05 -15.27 5.86
N ASP A 256 -4.78 -15.12 4.57
CA ASP A 256 -3.78 -15.85 3.82
C ASP A 256 -2.62 -14.92 3.48
N LEU A 257 -1.38 -15.25 3.90
CA LEU A 257 -0.20 -14.46 3.61
C LEU A 257 0.88 -15.32 2.98
N ASP A 258 1.24 -14.99 1.74
CA ASP A 258 2.46 -15.47 1.08
C ASP A 258 3.50 -14.36 1.08
N PHE A 259 4.60 -14.53 1.81
CA PHE A 259 5.65 -13.53 2.01
C PHE A 259 6.96 -13.98 1.39
N TYR A 260 7.40 -13.29 0.33
CA TYR A 260 8.60 -13.61 -0.44
C TYR A 260 9.71 -12.58 -0.18
N MET A 261 10.91 -13.06 0.13
CA MET A 261 12.15 -12.28 0.22
C MET A 261 13.11 -12.72 -0.88
N THR A 262 13.34 -11.85 -1.85
CA THR A 262 14.13 -12.16 -3.05
C THR A 262 15.29 -11.17 -3.25
N ASN A 263 16.29 -11.58 -4.03
CA ASN A 263 17.40 -10.73 -4.46
C ASN A 263 18.16 -10.01 -3.33
N GLY A 264 18.42 -10.70 -2.23
CA GLY A 264 19.19 -10.13 -1.11
C GLY A 264 18.37 -9.24 -0.17
N SER A 265 17.05 -9.36 -0.17
CA SER A 265 16.18 -8.62 0.75
C SER A 265 16.48 -8.95 2.22
N THR A 266 16.27 -7.98 3.09
CA THR A 266 16.45 -8.14 4.53
C THR A 266 15.16 -7.82 5.30
N LEU A 267 14.93 -8.56 6.41
CA LEU A 267 13.87 -8.26 7.38
C LEU A 267 14.45 -8.28 8.78
N GLU A 268 14.29 -7.20 9.55
CA GLU A 268 14.51 -7.13 10.99
C GLU A 268 13.16 -7.09 11.69
N GLY A 269 12.67 -8.25 12.20
CA GLY A 269 11.34 -8.33 12.79
C GLY A 269 10.96 -9.75 13.22
N ALA A 270 9.72 -9.89 13.68
CA ALA A 270 9.10 -11.16 14.03
C ALA A 270 7.82 -11.37 13.22
N PHE A 271 7.45 -12.63 12.97
CA PHE A 271 6.11 -12.99 12.45
C PHE A 271 5.20 -13.34 13.62
N VAL A 272 4.19 -12.51 13.83
CA VAL A 272 3.29 -12.57 14.99
C VAL A 272 1.90 -13.03 14.53
N ASN A 273 1.44 -14.15 15.10
CA ASN A 273 0.05 -14.58 14.93
C ASN A 273 -0.81 -13.84 15.95
N ASP A 274 -1.70 -12.96 15.50
CA ASP A 274 -2.62 -12.18 16.34
C ASP A 274 -4.08 -12.48 15.98
N GLU A 275 -4.72 -13.27 16.81
CA GLU A 275 -6.11 -13.71 16.64
C GLU A 275 -7.17 -12.71 17.16
N SER A 276 -6.78 -11.48 17.53
CA SER A 276 -7.66 -10.51 18.18
C SER A 276 -8.92 -10.19 17.36
N ASN A 277 -8.83 -10.19 16.03
CA ASN A 277 -9.93 -9.94 15.10
C ASN A 277 -10.41 -11.19 14.34
N ALA A 278 -9.83 -12.37 14.61
CA ALA A 278 -10.13 -13.59 13.86
C ALA A 278 -11.45 -14.30 14.26
N GLY A 279 -12.15 -13.79 15.27
CA GLY A 279 -13.42 -14.37 15.71
C GLY A 279 -13.28 -15.79 16.26
N ASN A 280 -13.78 -16.79 15.52
CA ASN A 280 -13.61 -18.21 15.87
C ASN A 280 -12.36 -18.85 15.23
N GLY A 281 -11.56 -18.06 14.53
CA GLY A 281 -10.45 -18.54 13.71
C GLY A 281 -10.91 -19.14 12.38
N GLY A 282 -9.95 -19.52 11.57
CA GLY A 282 -10.13 -20.12 10.24
C GLY A 282 -8.98 -21.03 9.86
N ASP A 283 -8.84 -21.28 8.56
CA ASP A 283 -7.79 -22.12 7.95
C ASP A 283 -6.72 -21.26 7.23
N GLY A 284 -6.69 -19.96 7.52
CA GLY A 284 -5.71 -19.04 6.98
C GLY A 284 -4.27 -19.40 7.35
N TYR A 285 -3.32 -18.83 6.64
CA TYR A 285 -1.92 -19.22 6.74
C TYR A 285 -0.97 -18.04 6.58
N CYS A 286 0.27 -18.25 7.04
CA CYS A 286 1.41 -17.42 6.75
C CYS A 286 2.54 -18.30 6.21
N ASN A 287 2.84 -18.18 4.93
CA ASN A 287 3.94 -18.85 4.26
C ASN A 287 5.08 -17.86 4.04
N VAL A 288 6.28 -18.23 4.47
CA VAL A 288 7.47 -17.39 4.31
C VAL A 288 8.49 -18.09 3.44
N VAL A 289 8.92 -17.40 2.38
CA VAL A 289 9.92 -17.89 1.43
C VAL A 289 11.12 -16.95 1.43
N ILE A 290 12.28 -17.46 1.81
CA ILE A 290 13.54 -16.70 1.89
C ILE A 290 14.50 -17.24 0.85
N GLU A 291 14.73 -16.46 -0.19
CA GLU A 291 15.67 -16.80 -1.25
C GLU A 291 17.12 -16.76 -0.75
N LYS A 292 18.01 -17.47 -1.45
CA LYS A 292 19.44 -17.38 -1.24
C LYS A 292 19.90 -15.91 -1.31
N ASP A 293 20.80 -15.54 -0.42
CA ASP A 293 21.33 -14.19 -0.23
C ASP A 293 20.39 -13.20 0.49
N SER A 294 19.15 -13.58 0.78
CA SER A 294 18.24 -12.83 1.66
C SER A 294 18.45 -13.19 3.14
N THR A 295 18.13 -12.26 4.03
CA THR A 295 18.40 -12.41 5.47
C THR A 295 17.19 -12.01 6.31
N TRP A 296 16.79 -12.88 7.25
CA TRP A 296 15.84 -12.55 8.30
C TRP A 296 16.54 -12.46 9.64
N THR A 297 16.59 -11.24 10.21
CA THR A 297 17.05 -10.98 11.58
C THR A 297 15.84 -11.02 12.50
N VAL A 298 15.76 -12.08 13.28
CA VAL A 298 14.61 -12.36 14.18
C VAL A 298 14.75 -11.52 15.44
N THR A 299 13.70 -10.78 15.78
CA THR A 299 13.66 -9.90 16.97
C THR A 299 12.70 -10.36 18.05
N GLY A 300 12.01 -11.47 17.84
CA GLY A 300 11.05 -12.07 18.78
C GLY A 300 10.61 -13.45 18.34
N ASP A 301 9.98 -14.19 19.26
CA ASP A 301 9.36 -15.48 18.92
C ASP A 301 8.41 -15.29 17.74
N SER A 302 8.47 -16.21 16.78
CA SER A 302 7.70 -16.13 15.55
C SER A 302 6.89 -17.40 15.33
N THR A 303 5.67 -17.24 14.82
CA THR A 303 4.79 -18.36 14.46
C THR A 303 4.30 -18.19 13.02
N ILE A 304 4.56 -19.17 12.18
CA ILE A 304 4.16 -19.19 10.77
C ILE A 304 3.68 -20.58 10.34
N THR A 305 2.94 -20.66 9.25
CA THR A 305 2.41 -21.92 8.76
C THR A 305 3.49 -22.74 8.03
N SER A 306 4.26 -22.10 7.16
CA SER A 306 5.36 -22.77 6.47
C SER A 306 6.57 -21.87 6.30
N LEU A 307 7.76 -22.46 6.33
CA LEU A 307 9.03 -21.79 6.08
C LEU A 307 9.81 -22.53 4.99
N SER A 308 10.06 -21.85 3.88
CA SER A 308 10.93 -22.29 2.79
C SER A 308 12.17 -21.40 2.77
N ASN A 309 13.28 -21.89 3.30
CA ASN A 309 14.48 -21.08 3.54
C ASN A 309 15.71 -21.58 2.81
N ALA A 310 16.22 -20.79 1.87
CA ALA A 310 17.53 -20.96 1.27
C ALA A 310 18.52 -19.85 1.70
N GLY A 311 18.04 -18.84 2.46
CA GLY A 311 18.80 -17.68 2.92
C GLY A 311 19.41 -17.85 4.32
N THR A 312 19.57 -16.72 5.01
CA THR A 312 20.15 -16.67 6.36
C THR A 312 19.10 -16.25 7.38
N ILE A 313 19.04 -16.97 8.52
CA ILE A 313 18.18 -16.62 9.66
C ILE A 313 19.05 -16.56 10.91
N THR A 314 19.10 -15.37 11.55
CA THR A 314 19.83 -15.15 12.82
C THR A 314 19.04 -14.18 13.68
N ASP A 315 19.41 -14.04 14.96
CA ASP A 315 18.99 -12.89 15.76
C ASP A 315 19.93 -11.69 15.57
N ALA A 316 19.67 -10.60 16.29
CA ALA A 316 20.45 -9.36 16.21
C ALA A 316 21.90 -9.52 16.71
N ASP A 317 22.18 -10.53 17.55
CA ASP A 317 23.52 -10.87 18.03
C ASP A 317 24.27 -11.82 17.07
N GLY A 318 23.63 -12.23 15.97
CA GLY A 318 24.16 -13.17 14.98
C GLY A 318 24.08 -14.63 15.41
N LYS A 319 23.31 -14.94 16.47
CA LYS A 319 23.09 -16.31 16.91
C LYS A 319 22.08 -17.03 16.00
N THR A 320 22.23 -18.33 15.89
CA THR A 320 21.28 -19.18 15.17
C THR A 320 19.96 -19.27 15.91
N VAL A 321 18.84 -19.01 15.23
CA VAL A 321 17.51 -19.14 15.79
C VAL A 321 17.01 -20.58 15.65
N SER A 322 16.41 -21.13 16.70
CA SER A 322 15.83 -22.47 16.66
C SER A 322 14.57 -22.46 15.77
N ILE A 323 14.43 -23.49 14.90
CA ILE A 323 13.23 -23.73 14.10
C ILE A 323 12.58 -25.02 14.57
N VAL A 324 11.36 -24.92 15.08
CA VAL A 324 10.63 -26.02 15.73
C VAL A 324 9.26 -26.20 15.10
N GLY A 325 8.93 -27.44 14.78
CA GLY A 325 7.60 -27.81 14.31
C GLY A 325 6.54 -27.74 15.42
N ILE A 326 5.31 -27.46 15.06
CA ILE A 326 4.14 -27.51 15.99
C ILE A 326 3.97 -28.89 16.64
N ASP A 327 4.52 -29.94 16.05
CA ASP A 327 4.56 -31.32 16.57
C ASP A 327 5.73 -31.59 17.52
N GLY A 328 6.59 -30.58 17.77
CA GLY A 328 7.77 -30.66 18.59
C GLY A 328 9.03 -31.15 17.84
N THR A 329 8.99 -31.32 16.53
CA THR A 329 10.17 -31.65 15.72
C THR A 329 11.12 -30.47 15.69
N THR A 330 12.39 -30.65 16.04
CA THR A 330 13.43 -29.63 15.87
C THR A 330 14.06 -29.76 14.49
N TYR A 331 13.84 -28.79 13.61
CA TYR A 331 14.43 -28.73 12.28
C TYR A 331 15.83 -28.09 12.29
N VAL A 332 15.98 -27.02 13.08
CA VAL A 332 17.24 -26.32 13.32
C VAL A 332 17.39 -26.11 14.83
N GLU A 333 18.50 -26.57 15.39
CA GLU A 333 18.87 -26.29 16.78
C GLU A 333 19.74 -25.01 16.81
N GLY A 334 19.31 -24.00 17.57
CA GLY A 334 19.96 -22.72 17.66
C GLY A 334 20.38 -22.37 19.08
N ASP A 335 21.13 -21.26 19.22
CA ASP A 335 21.61 -20.71 20.48
C ASP A 335 21.04 -19.30 20.78
N SER A 336 20.13 -18.84 19.96
CA SER A 336 19.33 -17.63 20.21
C SER A 336 18.29 -17.86 21.32
N ASP A 337 17.89 -16.77 21.98
CA ASP A 337 16.80 -16.79 22.94
C ASP A 337 15.41 -16.87 22.25
N TYR A 338 15.35 -16.66 20.92
CA TYR A 338 14.15 -16.70 20.12
C TYR A 338 13.95 -18.05 19.42
N THR A 339 12.67 -18.34 19.12
CA THR A 339 12.26 -19.55 18.42
C THR A 339 11.29 -19.22 17.29
N ILE A 340 11.46 -19.88 16.14
CA ILE A 340 10.48 -19.87 15.05
C ILE A 340 9.69 -21.17 15.13
N THR A 341 8.37 -21.08 15.35
CA THR A 341 7.44 -22.20 15.33
C THR A 341 6.79 -22.31 13.95
N VAL A 342 6.86 -23.49 13.34
CA VAL A 342 6.37 -23.72 11.98
C VAL A 342 5.47 -24.95 11.89
N GLY A 343 4.48 -24.92 10.99
CA GLY A 343 3.73 -26.10 10.61
C GLY A 343 4.57 -27.04 9.71
N SER A 344 5.38 -26.46 8.82
CA SER A 344 6.32 -27.17 7.95
C SER A 344 7.59 -26.38 7.67
N TYR A 345 8.68 -27.07 7.40
CA TYR A 345 9.98 -26.48 7.06
C TYR A 345 10.65 -27.22 5.90
N GLN A 346 11.30 -26.43 5.02
CA GLN A 346 12.20 -26.96 3.99
C GLN A 346 13.41 -26.01 3.79
N ASP A 347 14.59 -26.59 3.49
CA ASP A 347 15.86 -25.89 3.28
C ASP A 347 16.09 -25.44 1.82
N SER A 348 15.00 -25.05 1.16
CA SER A 348 15.00 -24.58 -0.22
C SER A 348 13.93 -23.51 -0.38
N ALA A 349 14.08 -22.64 -1.37
CA ALA A 349 13.11 -21.61 -1.69
C ALA A 349 12.60 -21.78 -3.11
N ASP A 350 11.28 -21.69 -3.29
CA ASP A 350 10.63 -21.59 -4.60
C ASP A 350 9.93 -20.22 -4.66
N THR A 351 10.48 -19.32 -5.47
CA THR A 351 9.98 -17.94 -5.64
C THR A 351 9.14 -17.78 -6.90
N SER A 352 8.74 -18.87 -7.55
CA SER A 352 8.00 -18.84 -8.82
C SER A 352 6.63 -18.14 -8.72
N ALA A 353 6.07 -18.04 -7.51
CA ALA A 353 4.81 -17.35 -7.23
C ALA A 353 5.01 -15.91 -6.66
N SER A 354 6.25 -15.44 -6.54
CA SER A 354 6.52 -14.05 -6.19
C SER A 354 6.10 -13.10 -7.31
N THR A 355 5.75 -11.88 -6.94
CA THR A 355 5.33 -10.84 -7.89
C THR A 355 6.55 -10.03 -8.34
N THR A 356 6.69 -9.83 -9.65
CA THR A 356 7.68 -8.91 -10.22
C THR A 356 7.05 -7.53 -10.36
N VAL A 357 7.76 -6.47 -9.97
CA VAL A 357 7.31 -5.09 -10.21
C VAL A 357 7.33 -4.80 -11.71
N ASP A 358 6.25 -4.23 -12.21
CA ASP A 358 6.13 -3.82 -13.61
C ASP A 358 7.10 -2.67 -13.94
N ASP A 359 7.53 -2.56 -15.19
CA ASP A 359 8.38 -1.46 -15.65
C ASP A 359 7.52 -0.22 -15.98
N TRP A 360 8.01 0.99 -15.61
CA TRP A 360 7.35 2.25 -15.91
C TRP A 360 6.98 2.42 -17.39
N SER A 361 7.81 1.95 -18.30
CA SER A 361 7.54 2.03 -19.74
C SER A 361 6.24 1.34 -20.19
N SER A 362 5.64 0.51 -19.32
CA SER A 362 4.34 -0.11 -19.58
C SER A 362 3.16 0.86 -19.37
N TYR A 363 3.40 1.96 -18.65
CA TYR A 363 2.37 2.94 -18.25
C TYR A 363 2.65 4.34 -18.80
N GLU A 364 3.90 4.65 -19.16
CA GLU A 364 4.33 5.94 -19.65
C GLU A 364 3.46 6.41 -20.82
N VAL A 365 2.99 7.64 -20.71
CA VAL A 365 2.24 8.33 -21.77
C VAL A 365 3.04 9.51 -22.25
N GLU A 366 3.23 9.61 -23.57
CA GLU A 366 3.94 10.74 -24.17
C GLU A 366 3.17 12.05 -23.94
N ARG A 367 3.86 13.06 -23.38
CA ARG A 367 3.29 14.40 -23.18
C ARG A 367 2.96 15.01 -24.55
N PRO A 368 1.71 15.43 -24.80
CA PRO A 368 1.34 16.07 -26.07
C PRO A 368 2.14 17.34 -26.34
N GLU A 369 2.53 17.56 -27.58
CA GLU A 369 3.29 18.77 -27.99
C GLU A 369 2.56 20.09 -27.66
N SER A 370 1.24 20.05 -27.47
CA SER A 370 0.42 21.23 -27.11
C SER A 370 0.50 21.61 -25.63
N LEU A 371 1.14 20.78 -24.77
CA LEU A 371 1.31 21.00 -23.34
C LEU A 371 2.72 21.44 -22.95
#